data_810c92fd8dcd292422e86e95534c3441
#
_entry.id   810c92fd8dcd292422e86e95534c3441
#
_cell.length_a   1.000
_cell.length_b   1.000
_cell.length_c   1.000
_cell.angle_alpha   90.00
_cell.angle_beta   90.00
_cell.angle_gamma   90.00
#
_symmetry.space_group_name_H-M   'P 1'
#
loop_
_entity.id
_entity.type
_entity.pdbx_description
1 polymer ?
#
loop_
_entity_poly.entity_id
_entity_poly.type
_entity_poly.pdbx_seq_one_letter_code
_entity_poly.pdbx_strand_id
1 'polypeptide(L)'
;MASAVLAAMAMPMAASAQTIDLSTPAGAIAANRKIQCSTVDGEPVVYHWSGRVYARAPGVPDRHVFNVEGMNVRQCGTVTDSARGTGYRLVSRELMIYLDPRTNEILRTWTNPETDQVVEVVHVANDPVNSRPTFERTADGSPLRFSGRVNQGWVFLPFEAPLFYLNPLGGDYQEYVGNHYHAMEIFDFSVREDDLLDASRSRADASIAWVRISPWLPWMRMGGRPGGLVFNAIGQTMANGIDGLPQVLRDEIATNYPDYVTPPPLNDARPNETSWTYFRKVFDAERAAAQ
;
A
#
# COMPACT_ATOMS: atom_id res chain seq x y z
N MET A 1 68.53 -20.62 27.86
CA MET A 1 67.15 -20.99 28.14
C MET A 1 66.26 -20.03 27.40
N ALA A 2 65.66 -20.46 26.27
CA ALA A 2 64.79 -19.63 25.45
C ALA A 2 63.31 -20.02 25.75
N SER A 3 62.52 -19.09 26.30
CA SER A 3 61.11 -19.29 26.56
C SER A 3 60.32 -18.98 25.30
N ALA A 4 59.66 -19.98 24.75
CA ALA A 4 58.73 -19.81 23.67
C ALA A 4 57.36 -19.36 24.24
N VAL A 5 56.89 -18.15 23.85
CA VAL A 5 55.56 -17.64 24.13
C VAL A 5 54.59 -18.15 23.05
N LEU A 6 53.71 -19.09 23.41
CA LEU A 6 52.60 -19.48 22.53
C LEU A 6 51.51 -18.38 22.58
N ALA A 7 51.36 -17.67 21.46
CA ALA A 7 50.22 -16.77 21.26
C ALA A 7 49.02 -17.61 20.84
N ALA A 8 48.00 -17.73 21.71
CA ALA A 8 46.72 -18.32 21.37
C ALA A 8 45.95 -17.35 20.47
N MET A 9 45.76 -17.68 19.20
CA MET A 9 44.85 -16.98 18.29
C MET A 9 43.42 -17.36 18.67
N ALA A 10 42.70 -16.43 19.27
CA ALA A 10 41.25 -16.55 19.43
C ALA A 10 40.61 -16.38 18.05
N MET A 11 40.07 -17.46 17.51
CA MET A 11 39.18 -17.39 16.34
C MET A 11 37.91 -16.70 16.71
N PRO A 12 37.45 -15.68 15.95
CA PRO A 12 36.11 -15.11 16.20
C PRO A 12 35.08 -16.20 15.92
N MET A 13 34.29 -16.54 16.93
CA MET A 13 33.07 -17.35 16.75
C MET A 13 32.15 -16.55 15.83
N ALA A 14 31.88 -17.08 14.63
CA ALA A 14 30.84 -16.57 13.78
C ALA A 14 29.52 -16.65 14.57
N ALA A 15 28.94 -15.48 14.90
CA ALA A 15 27.60 -15.42 15.45
C ALA A 15 26.67 -16.07 14.42
N SER A 16 26.00 -17.17 14.78
CA SER A 16 24.98 -17.76 13.93
C SER A 16 23.92 -16.69 13.68
N ALA A 17 23.66 -16.37 12.42
CA ALA A 17 22.60 -15.43 12.05
C ALA A 17 21.30 -15.94 12.71
N GLN A 18 20.68 -15.10 13.53
CA GLN A 18 19.42 -15.43 14.20
C GLN A 18 18.34 -15.49 13.12
N THR A 19 17.64 -16.63 13.02
CA THR A 19 16.61 -16.86 12.01
C THR A 19 15.23 -16.62 12.62
N ILE A 20 14.35 -15.95 11.88
CA ILE A 20 12.95 -15.75 12.28
C ILE A 20 12.20 -17.08 12.17
N ASP A 21 11.59 -17.53 13.28
CA ASP A 21 10.78 -18.76 13.33
C ASP A 21 9.30 -18.45 13.03
N LEU A 22 8.86 -18.72 11.81
CA LEU A 22 7.49 -18.49 11.34
C LEU A 22 6.43 -19.32 12.09
N SER A 23 6.81 -20.34 12.84
CA SER A 23 5.87 -21.17 13.62
C SER A 23 5.40 -20.48 14.90
N THR A 24 6.11 -19.44 15.35
CA THR A 24 5.80 -18.69 16.57
C THR A 24 5.01 -17.41 16.27
N PRO A 25 4.16 -16.93 17.20
CA PRO A 25 3.48 -15.66 17.06
C PRO A 25 4.45 -14.47 16.88
N ALA A 26 5.54 -14.44 17.64
CA ALA A 26 6.57 -13.41 17.54
C ALA A 26 7.25 -13.42 16.15
N GLY A 27 7.57 -14.62 15.65
CA GLY A 27 8.12 -14.77 14.29
C GLY A 27 7.11 -14.39 13.20
N ALA A 28 5.83 -14.70 13.37
CA ALA A 28 4.76 -14.24 12.47
C ALA A 28 4.65 -12.70 12.46
N ILE A 29 4.73 -12.05 13.63
CA ILE A 29 4.78 -10.56 13.73
C ILE A 29 6.01 -10.03 13.01
N ALA A 30 7.19 -10.56 13.27
CA ALA A 30 8.43 -10.10 12.65
C ALA A 30 8.39 -10.24 11.11
N ALA A 31 7.95 -11.39 10.61
CA ALA A 31 7.84 -11.65 9.17
C ALA A 31 6.84 -10.72 8.48
N ASN A 32 5.62 -10.61 9.02
CA ASN A 32 4.61 -9.69 8.49
C ASN A 32 5.12 -8.25 8.48
N ARG A 33 5.77 -7.83 9.56
CA ARG A 33 6.31 -6.49 9.70
C ARG A 33 7.44 -6.22 8.70
N LYS A 34 8.35 -7.17 8.45
CA LYS A 34 9.42 -7.07 7.44
C LYS A 34 8.89 -6.92 6.01
N ILE A 35 7.78 -7.61 5.70
CA ILE A 35 7.11 -7.49 4.40
C ILE A 35 6.42 -6.12 4.30
N GLN A 36 5.70 -5.70 5.33
CA GLN A 36 4.88 -4.50 5.27
C GLN A 36 5.68 -3.19 5.44
N CYS A 37 6.76 -3.20 6.22
CA CYS A 37 7.56 -2.01 6.54
C CYS A 37 8.97 -2.38 7.03
N SER A 38 9.28 -2.12 8.28
CA SER A 38 10.57 -2.42 8.94
C SER A 38 10.35 -2.88 10.38
N THR A 39 11.23 -3.76 10.87
CA THR A 39 11.26 -4.15 12.30
C THR A 39 11.85 -3.04 13.19
N VAL A 40 12.48 -2.03 12.61
CA VAL A 40 12.95 -0.83 13.32
C VAL A 40 11.81 0.20 13.36
N ASP A 41 11.47 0.66 14.57
CA ASP A 41 10.41 1.67 14.77
C ASP A 41 10.77 2.98 14.08
N GLY A 42 9.85 3.50 13.26
CA GLY A 42 10.02 4.76 12.58
C GLY A 42 10.91 4.72 11.33
N GLU A 43 11.47 3.57 10.96
CA GLU A 43 12.22 3.45 9.71
C GLU A 43 11.25 3.54 8.52
N PRO A 44 11.40 4.55 7.62
CA PRO A 44 10.52 4.70 6.48
C PRO A 44 10.80 3.63 5.41
N VAL A 45 9.74 3.10 4.84
CA VAL A 45 9.76 2.19 3.69
C VAL A 45 8.86 2.75 2.60
N VAL A 46 9.31 2.69 1.37
CA VAL A 46 8.53 3.11 0.19
C VAL A 46 8.23 1.89 -0.66
N TYR A 47 6.96 1.72 -0.98
CA TYR A 47 6.50 0.85 -2.05
C TYR A 47 6.19 1.69 -3.29
N HIS A 48 6.54 1.17 -4.44
CA HIS A 48 6.14 1.68 -5.74
C HIS A 48 5.36 0.62 -6.49
N TRP A 49 4.36 1.02 -7.26
CA TRP A 49 3.67 0.14 -8.21
C TRP A 49 3.34 0.87 -9.50
N SER A 50 3.28 0.11 -10.58
CA SER A 50 2.92 0.55 -11.92
C SER A 50 1.94 -0.44 -12.53
N GLY A 51 0.98 0.04 -13.30
CA GLY A 51 -0.03 -0.85 -13.86
C GLY A 51 -0.97 -0.20 -14.85
N ARG A 52 -2.05 -0.94 -15.11
CA ARG A 52 -3.09 -0.57 -16.08
C ARG A 52 -4.46 -0.61 -15.45
N VAL A 53 -5.34 0.26 -15.92
CA VAL A 53 -6.74 0.31 -15.53
C VAL A 53 -7.61 0.03 -16.76
N TYR A 54 -8.54 -0.90 -16.58
CA TYR A 54 -9.48 -1.29 -17.62
C TYR A 54 -10.89 -0.87 -17.24
N ALA A 55 -11.60 -0.26 -18.17
CA ALA A 55 -13.04 -0.05 -18.08
C ALA A 55 -13.75 -1.37 -18.45
N ARG A 56 -14.64 -1.81 -17.60
CA ARG A 56 -15.48 -2.99 -17.80
C ARG A 56 -16.95 -2.58 -17.75
N ALA A 57 -17.69 -2.84 -18.82
CA ALA A 57 -19.12 -2.58 -18.91
C ALA A 57 -19.83 -3.76 -19.57
N PRO A 58 -21.12 -4.02 -19.25
CA PRO A 58 -21.88 -5.11 -19.86
C PRO A 58 -21.98 -4.97 -21.38
N GLY A 59 -21.80 -6.09 -22.08
CA GLY A 59 -22.01 -6.18 -23.53
C GLY A 59 -20.88 -5.67 -24.41
N VAL A 60 -19.79 -5.15 -23.81
CA VAL A 60 -18.62 -4.68 -24.56
C VAL A 60 -17.32 -5.27 -23.99
N PRO A 61 -16.26 -5.44 -24.81
CA PRO A 61 -14.96 -5.87 -24.33
C PRO A 61 -14.35 -4.87 -23.34
N ASP A 62 -13.56 -5.38 -22.39
CA ASP A 62 -12.78 -4.54 -21.48
C ASP A 62 -11.83 -3.65 -22.28
N ARG A 63 -11.76 -2.36 -21.91
CA ARG A 63 -10.95 -1.36 -22.60
C ARG A 63 -9.91 -0.77 -21.66
N HIS A 64 -8.64 -0.78 -22.05
CA HIS A 64 -7.56 -0.08 -21.37
C HIS A 64 -7.81 1.44 -21.41
N VAL A 65 -7.94 2.08 -20.25
CA VAL A 65 -8.32 3.50 -20.14
C VAL A 65 -7.25 4.36 -19.51
N PHE A 66 -6.44 3.81 -18.61
CA PHE A 66 -5.34 4.55 -17.96
C PHE A 66 -4.14 3.64 -17.72
N ASN A 67 -2.94 4.21 -17.74
CA ASN A 67 -1.82 3.69 -16.98
C ASN A 67 -1.86 4.32 -15.58
N VAL A 68 -1.23 3.69 -14.60
CA VAL A 68 -1.09 4.21 -13.24
C VAL A 68 0.34 4.05 -12.75
N GLU A 69 0.79 5.06 -12.02
CA GLU A 69 1.98 5.03 -11.19
C GLU A 69 1.58 5.38 -9.78
N GLY A 70 1.99 4.58 -8.81
CA GLY A 70 1.60 4.79 -7.44
C GLY A 70 2.74 4.53 -6.46
N MET A 71 2.61 5.11 -5.29
CA MET A 71 3.54 4.90 -4.19
C MET A 71 2.81 4.91 -2.84
N ASN A 72 3.42 4.25 -1.87
CA ASN A 72 3.02 4.34 -0.48
C ASN A 72 4.29 4.51 0.37
N VAL A 73 4.37 5.62 1.10
CA VAL A 73 5.40 5.83 2.11
C VAL A 73 4.84 5.47 3.47
N ARG A 74 5.54 4.58 4.18
CA ARG A 74 5.05 3.97 5.42
C ARG A 74 6.14 3.78 6.45
N GLN A 75 5.73 3.64 7.70
CA GLN A 75 6.58 3.22 8.82
C GLN A 75 5.77 2.36 9.78
N CYS A 76 6.46 1.55 10.57
CA CYS A 76 5.86 0.76 11.62
C CYS A 76 6.38 1.19 12.99
N GLY A 77 5.54 1.06 14.00
CA GLY A 77 5.89 1.21 15.40
C GLY A 77 5.43 0.02 16.22
N THR A 78 6.23 -0.37 17.20
CA THR A 78 5.89 -1.40 18.18
C THR A 78 4.74 -0.93 19.06
N VAL A 79 3.78 -1.81 19.27
CA VAL A 79 2.63 -1.59 20.18
C VAL A 79 2.50 -2.78 21.12
N THR A 80 1.96 -2.55 22.32
CA THR A 80 1.70 -3.59 23.32
C THR A 80 0.26 -3.53 23.79
N ASP A 81 -0.31 -4.69 24.05
CA ASP A 81 -1.65 -4.87 24.60
C ASP A 81 -1.59 -5.95 25.68
N SER A 82 -2.19 -5.72 26.84
CA SER A 82 -2.09 -6.62 27.99
C SER A 82 -2.68 -8.03 27.75
N ALA A 83 -3.66 -8.14 26.85
CA ALA A 83 -4.31 -9.41 26.51
C ALA A 83 -3.74 -10.04 25.24
N ARG A 84 -3.27 -9.23 24.28
CA ARG A 84 -2.86 -9.69 22.95
C ARG A 84 -1.35 -9.75 22.75
N GLY A 85 -0.55 -9.26 23.70
CA GLY A 85 0.92 -9.29 23.64
C GLY A 85 1.52 -8.13 22.85
N THR A 86 2.71 -8.36 22.31
CA THR A 86 3.45 -7.40 21.50
C THR A 86 2.99 -7.48 20.03
N GLY A 87 3.05 -6.35 19.34
CA GLY A 87 2.66 -6.26 17.95
C GLY A 87 3.21 -5.02 17.28
N TYR A 88 2.63 -4.66 16.15
CA TYR A 88 2.99 -3.43 15.44
C TYR A 88 1.76 -2.74 14.86
N ARG A 89 1.90 -1.45 14.64
CA ARG A 89 0.98 -0.60 13.88
C ARG A 89 1.74 -0.01 12.70
N LEU A 90 1.10 -0.01 11.52
CA LEU A 90 1.60 0.66 10.33
C LEU A 90 0.84 1.97 10.14
N VAL A 91 1.57 3.04 9.82
CA VAL A 91 1.05 4.33 9.39
C VAL A 91 1.62 4.68 8.03
N SER A 92 0.79 5.24 7.13
CA SER A 92 1.21 5.48 5.75
C SER A 92 0.45 6.60 5.06
N ARG A 93 1.03 7.09 3.95
CA ARG A 93 0.40 7.92 2.92
C ARG A 93 0.49 7.23 1.58
N GLU A 94 -0.53 7.43 0.75
CA GLU A 94 -0.64 6.79 -0.55
C GLU A 94 -0.92 7.84 -1.63
N LEU A 95 -0.13 7.80 -2.69
CA LEU A 95 -0.34 8.58 -3.90
C LEU A 95 -0.42 7.63 -5.09
N MET A 96 -1.42 7.84 -5.98
CA MET A 96 -1.47 7.17 -7.28
C MET A 96 -1.97 8.15 -8.34
N ILE A 97 -1.21 8.30 -9.41
CA ILE A 97 -1.52 9.17 -10.55
C ILE A 97 -2.01 8.36 -11.74
N TYR A 98 -2.97 8.93 -12.45
CA TYR A 98 -3.48 8.39 -13.72
C TYR A 98 -2.73 9.00 -14.88
N LEU A 99 -2.30 8.17 -15.82
CA LEU A 99 -1.53 8.54 -16.99
C LEU A 99 -2.29 8.18 -18.26
N ASP A 100 -2.09 8.94 -19.31
CA ASP A 100 -2.61 8.62 -20.64
C ASP A 100 -2.06 7.24 -21.09
N PRO A 101 -2.92 6.33 -21.55
CA PRO A 101 -2.52 4.97 -21.89
C PRO A 101 -1.60 4.88 -23.12
N ARG A 102 -1.46 5.93 -23.92
CA ARG A 102 -0.65 5.97 -25.14
C ARG A 102 0.64 6.77 -24.97
N THR A 103 0.56 7.95 -24.30
CA THR A 103 1.70 8.86 -24.13
C THR A 103 2.42 8.67 -22.81
N ASN A 104 1.74 8.09 -21.83
CA ASN A 104 2.22 7.94 -20.44
C ASN A 104 2.43 9.29 -19.72
N GLU A 105 1.82 10.35 -20.22
CA GLU A 105 1.79 11.67 -19.58
C GLU A 105 0.71 11.72 -18.50
N ILE A 106 0.90 12.55 -17.47
CA ILE A 106 -0.09 12.72 -16.40
C ILE A 106 -1.37 13.28 -16.97
N LEU A 107 -2.48 12.58 -16.76
CA LEU A 107 -3.81 13.05 -17.14
C LEU A 107 -4.27 14.13 -16.17
N ARG A 108 -4.54 15.32 -16.68
CA ARG A 108 -5.19 16.41 -15.92
C ARG A 108 -6.68 16.48 -16.22
N THR A 109 -7.07 16.07 -17.42
CA THR A 109 -8.47 16.00 -17.87
C THR A 109 -8.75 14.69 -18.58
N TRP A 110 -10.01 14.30 -18.59
CA TRP A 110 -10.46 13.11 -19.30
C TRP A 110 -11.82 13.38 -19.96
N THR A 111 -12.00 12.90 -21.19
CA THR A 111 -13.28 13.00 -21.88
C THR A 111 -14.14 11.78 -21.56
N ASN A 112 -15.29 12.00 -20.95
CA ASN A 112 -16.25 10.94 -20.68
C ASN A 112 -16.80 10.42 -22.01
N PRO A 113 -16.58 9.15 -22.38
CA PRO A 113 -16.97 8.63 -23.69
C PRO A 113 -18.49 8.47 -23.88
N GLU A 114 -19.25 8.66 -22.81
CA GLU A 114 -20.71 8.49 -22.81
C GLU A 114 -21.45 9.83 -22.94
N THR A 115 -20.79 10.93 -22.59
CA THR A 115 -21.40 12.26 -22.55
C THR A 115 -20.61 13.30 -23.33
N ASP A 116 -19.42 12.95 -23.84
CA ASP A 116 -18.42 13.86 -24.44
C ASP A 116 -17.99 15.00 -23.50
N GLN A 117 -18.36 14.93 -22.22
CA GLN A 117 -17.98 15.93 -21.23
C GLN A 117 -16.50 15.77 -20.85
N VAL A 118 -15.76 16.87 -20.91
CA VAL A 118 -14.39 16.94 -20.35
C VAL A 118 -14.50 17.17 -18.84
N VAL A 119 -13.86 16.30 -18.07
CA VAL A 119 -13.83 16.33 -16.60
C VAL A 119 -12.40 16.41 -16.10
N GLU A 120 -12.18 17.03 -14.95
CA GLU A 120 -10.89 17.02 -14.29
C GLU A 120 -10.60 15.65 -13.69
N VAL A 121 -9.34 15.19 -13.77
CA VAL A 121 -8.89 13.95 -13.20
C VAL A 121 -8.46 14.19 -11.76
N VAL A 122 -9.08 13.49 -10.82
CA VAL A 122 -8.69 13.52 -9.41
C VAL A 122 -7.82 12.31 -9.13
N HIS A 123 -6.53 12.55 -8.87
CA HIS A 123 -5.59 11.51 -8.47
C HIS A 123 -5.88 10.99 -7.06
N VAL A 124 -5.37 9.81 -6.74
CA VAL A 124 -5.45 9.29 -5.36
C VAL A 124 -4.37 9.97 -4.52
N ALA A 125 -4.77 10.60 -3.43
CA ALA A 125 -3.84 11.23 -2.49
C ALA A 125 -4.37 11.05 -1.05
N ASN A 126 -4.26 9.83 -0.54
CA ASN A 126 -4.81 9.45 0.76
C ASN A 126 -3.80 9.71 1.89
N ASP A 127 -4.18 10.52 2.89
CA ASP A 127 -3.39 10.85 4.08
C ASP A 127 -4.27 11.02 5.34
N PRO A 128 -4.26 10.07 6.28
CA PRO A 128 -3.45 8.87 6.34
C PRO A 128 -4.14 7.61 5.79
N VAL A 129 -3.34 6.55 5.58
CA VAL A 129 -3.81 5.18 5.37
C VAL A 129 -3.16 4.28 6.40
N ASN A 130 -3.74 4.23 7.60
CA ASN A 130 -3.19 3.54 8.76
C ASN A 130 -3.81 2.16 8.93
N SER A 131 -3.00 1.15 9.28
CA SER A 131 -3.53 -0.17 9.62
C SER A 131 -4.08 -0.21 11.06
N ARG A 132 -4.98 -1.16 11.31
CA ARG A 132 -5.25 -1.59 12.68
C ARG A 132 -4.00 -2.31 13.20
N PRO A 133 -3.68 -2.19 14.52
CA PRO A 133 -2.56 -2.92 15.10
C PRO A 133 -2.72 -4.42 14.95
N THR A 134 -1.62 -5.09 14.60
CA THR A 134 -1.50 -6.56 14.59
C THR A 134 -0.71 -6.98 15.81
N PHE A 135 -1.18 -7.99 16.54
CA PHE A 135 -0.59 -8.47 17.79
C PHE A 135 -0.28 -9.97 17.72
N GLU A 136 0.53 -10.47 18.66
CA GLU A 136 0.82 -11.90 18.79
C GLU A 136 -0.43 -12.77 19.02
N ARG A 137 -1.54 -12.16 19.48
CA ARG A 137 -2.85 -12.82 19.59
C ARG A 137 -3.90 -12.02 18.83
N THR A 138 -4.79 -12.76 18.21
CA THR A 138 -6.00 -12.22 17.54
C THR A 138 -7.02 -11.74 18.58
N ALA A 139 -8.11 -11.12 18.13
CA ALA A 139 -9.15 -10.59 19.02
C ALA A 139 -9.87 -11.67 19.84
N ASP A 140 -9.93 -12.91 19.34
CA ASP A 140 -10.49 -14.08 20.05
C ASP A 140 -9.49 -14.77 21.00
N GLY A 141 -8.26 -14.21 21.13
CA GLY A 141 -7.20 -14.75 21.99
C GLY A 141 -6.35 -15.86 21.37
N SER A 142 -6.66 -16.30 20.15
CA SER A 142 -5.86 -17.29 19.44
C SER A 142 -4.46 -16.76 19.10
N PRO A 143 -3.41 -17.59 19.11
CA PRO A 143 -2.08 -17.16 18.69
C PRO A 143 -2.07 -16.79 17.21
N LEU A 144 -1.42 -15.67 16.87
CA LEU A 144 -1.22 -15.26 15.49
C LEU A 144 -0.39 -16.35 14.78
N ARG A 145 -0.82 -16.68 13.58
CA ARG A 145 -0.09 -17.60 12.70
C ARG A 145 0.33 -16.83 11.44
N PHE A 146 1.53 -17.11 10.97
CA PHE A 146 1.96 -16.60 9.67
C PHE A 146 1.14 -17.29 8.56
N SER A 147 0.44 -16.50 7.75
CA SER A 147 -0.46 -17.02 6.70
C SER A 147 0.23 -17.22 5.35
N GLY A 148 1.48 -16.76 5.21
CA GLY A 148 2.25 -16.93 3.97
C GLY A 148 2.61 -18.40 3.70
N ARG A 149 2.72 -18.72 2.42
CA ARG A 149 3.14 -20.05 1.94
C ARG A 149 4.59 -20.01 1.50
N VAL A 150 5.40 -20.93 2.00
CA VAL A 150 6.79 -21.13 1.58
C VAL A 150 6.83 -22.17 0.45
N ASN A 151 7.46 -21.82 -0.66
CA ASN A 151 7.65 -22.72 -1.79
C ASN A 151 8.95 -22.40 -2.53
N GLN A 152 9.86 -23.36 -2.61
CA GLN A 152 11.13 -23.28 -3.38
C GLN A 152 11.94 -22.00 -3.12
N GLY A 153 12.08 -21.60 -1.83
CA GLY A 153 12.87 -20.44 -1.42
C GLY A 153 12.15 -19.09 -1.64
N TRP A 154 10.84 -19.13 -1.89
CA TRP A 154 9.96 -17.98 -1.91
C TRP A 154 8.88 -18.08 -0.87
N VAL A 155 8.48 -16.93 -0.34
CA VAL A 155 7.31 -16.78 0.53
C VAL A 155 6.28 -15.95 -0.22
N PHE A 156 5.05 -16.47 -0.30
CA PHE A 156 3.90 -15.81 -0.90
C PHE A 156 2.90 -15.50 0.22
N LEU A 157 2.55 -14.22 0.38
CA LEU A 157 1.62 -13.73 1.39
C LEU A 157 0.44 -13.04 0.70
N PRO A 158 -0.69 -13.75 0.48
CA PRO A 158 -1.90 -13.15 -0.05
C PRO A 158 -2.60 -12.32 1.02
N PHE A 159 -3.18 -11.21 0.61
CA PHE A 159 -4.03 -10.36 1.43
C PHE A 159 -5.21 -9.87 0.59
N GLU A 160 -6.41 -10.02 1.12
CA GLU A 160 -7.65 -9.62 0.48
C GLU A 160 -8.37 -8.58 1.33
N ALA A 161 -8.86 -7.51 0.70
CA ALA A 161 -9.62 -6.45 1.34
C ALA A 161 -10.97 -6.27 0.63
N PRO A 162 -12.01 -7.02 1.03
CA PRO A 162 -13.36 -6.76 0.59
C PRO A 162 -13.87 -5.45 1.21
N LEU A 163 -14.29 -4.51 0.37
CA LEU A 163 -14.77 -3.20 0.77
C LEU A 163 -16.26 -3.10 0.45
N PHE A 164 -17.10 -3.04 1.49
CA PHE A 164 -18.54 -2.87 1.35
C PHE A 164 -19.06 -1.99 2.48
N TYR A 165 -19.39 -0.73 2.15
CA TYR A 165 -19.87 0.24 3.13
C TYR A 165 -20.68 1.34 2.45
N LEU A 166 -21.39 2.16 3.25
CA LEU A 166 -22.12 3.32 2.74
C LEU A 166 -21.16 4.26 2.03
N ASN A 167 -21.51 4.67 0.81
CA ASN A 167 -20.65 5.53 0.02
C ASN A 167 -20.49 6.90 0.70
N PRO A 168 -19.25 7.37 0.97
CA PRO A 168 -19.01 8.68 1.59
C PRO A 168 -19.53 9.87 0.77
N LEU A 169 -19.74 9.68 -0.54
CA LEU A 169 -20.32 10.68 -1.47
C LEU A 169 -21.83 10.58 -1.58
N GLY A 170 -22.49 9.64 -0.88
CA GLY A 170 -23.94 9.51 -0.88
C GLY A 170 -24.63 10.77 -0.35
N GLY A 171 -25.83 11.05 -0.86
CA GLY A 171 -26.58 12.27 -0.54
C GLY A 171 -26.13 13.45 -1.41
N ASP A 172 -25.15 14.23 -0.97
CA ASP A 172 -24.74 15.49 -1.62
C ASP A 172 -24.17 15.29 -3.05
N TYR A 173 -23.61 14.11 -3.33
CA TYR A 173 -22.99 13.75 -4.61
C TYR A 173 -23.56 12.44 -5.18
N GLN A 174 -24.84 12.18 -4.90
CA GLN A 174 -25.52 10.93 -5.28
C GLN A 174 -25.50 10.68 -6.80
N GLU A 175 -25.47 11.73 -7.60
CA GLU A 175 -25.39 11.65 -9.06
C GLU A 175 -24.09 11.02 -9.59
N TYR A 176 -23.03 10.98 -8.78
CA TYR A 176 -21.72 10.42 -9.17
C TYR A 176 -21.53 8.97 -8.73
N VAL A 177 -22.31 8.49 -7.77
CA VAL A 177 -22.05 7.22 -7.08
C VAL A 177 -23.33 6.48 -6.73
N GLY A 178 -23.22 5.17 -6.51
CA GLY A 178 -24.27 4.37 -5.89
C GLY A 178 -24.34 4.56 -4.37
N ASN A 179 -25.37 3.98 -3.74
CA ASN A 179 -25.57 4.07 -2.28
C ASN A 179 -24.46 3.41 -1.47
N HIS A 180 -23.87 2.32 -1.99
CA HIS A 180 -22.79 1.60 -1.34
C HIS A 180 -21.55 1.63 -2.21
N TYR A 181 -20.42 1.80 -1.54
CA TYR A 181 -19.13 1.52 -2.14
C TYR A 181 -18.90 0.01 -2.05
N HIS A 182 -18.66 -0.62 -3.19
CA HIS A 182 -18.40 -2.05 -3.30
C HIS A 182 -17.16 -2.26 -4.16
N ALA A 183 -16.07 -2.66 -3.54
CA ALA A 183 -14.83 -2.97 -4.23
C ALA A 183 -14.16 -4.19 -3.61
N MET A 184 -13.23 -4.78 -4.35
CA MET A 184 -12.35 -5.83 -3.88
C MET A 184 -10.93 -5.46 -4.21
N GLU A 185 -10.04 -5.52 -3.22
CA GLU A 185 -8.61 -5.38 -3.40
C GLU A 185 -7.92 -6.69 -3.05
N ILE A 186 -7.03 -7.14 -3.93
CA ILE A 186 -6.25 -8.37 -3.80
C ILE A 186 -4.79 -7.98 -3.91
N PHE A 187 -4.01 -8.31 -2.88
CA PHE A 187 -2.59 -8.05 -2.79
C PHE A 187 -1.87 -9.39 -2.64
N ASP A 188 -0.92 -9.68 -3.52
CA ASP A 188 -0.07 -10.84 -3.43
C ASP A 188 1.38 -10.37 -3.23
N PHE A 189 1.86 -10.43 -1.99
CA PHE A 189 3.26 -10.14 -1.69
C PHE A 189 4.10 -11.38 -1.95
N SER A 190 5.28 -11.19 -2.53
CA SER A 190 6.28 -12.22 -2.69
C SER A 190 7.65 -11.73 -2.25
N VAL A 191 8.38 -12.57 -1.54
CA VAL A 191 9.69 -12.25 -0.97
C VAL A 191 10.57 -13.49 -0.96
N ARG A 192 11.88 -13.31 -1.06
CA ARG A 192 12.83 -14.40 -0.88
C ARG A 192 12.80 -14.90 0.58
N GLU A 193 12.74 -16.21 0.76
CA GLU A 193 12.69 -16.85 2.07
C GLU A 193 13.93 -16.50 2.91
N ASP A 194 15.11 -16.55 2.32
CA ASP A 194 16.37 -16.22 2.96
C ASP A 194 16.42 -14.76 3.44
N ASP A 195 15.88 -13.83 2.64
CA ASP A 195 15.77 -12.42 3.01
C ASP A 195 14.76 -12.20 4.14
N LEU A 196 13.59 -12.84 4.07
CA LEU A 196 12.55 -12.72 5.08
C LEU A 196 13.02 -13.25 6.44
N LEU A 197 13.69 -14.41 6.44
CA LEU A 197 14.08 -15.11 7.66
C LEU A 197 15.35 -14.57 8.32
N ASP A 198 16.14 -13.78 7.63
CA ASP A 198 17.36 -13.15 8.18
C ASP A 198 16.99 -12.07 9.22
N ALA A 199 17.13 -12.37 10.50
CA ALA A 199 16.82 -11.43 11.58
C ALA A 199 17.80 -10.22 11.65
N SER A 200 18.92 -10.26 10.95
CA SER A 200 19.85 -9.13 10.87
C SER A 200 19.37 -8.00 9.95
N ARG A 201 18.43 -8.29 9.05
CA ARG A 201 17.81 -7.31 8.15
C ARG A 201 16.52 -6.77 8.76
N SER A 202 16.37 -5.46 8.78
CA SER A 202 15.18 -4.80 9.32
C SER A 202 13.95 -4.89 8.41
N ARG A 203 14.14 -5.07 7.10
CA ARG A 203 13.09 -5.16 6.08
C ARG A 203 13.43 -6.23 5.05
N ALA A 204 12.42 -6.73 4.35
CA ALA A 204 12.58 -7.63 3.22
C ALA A 204 12.37 -6.89 1.90
N ASP A 205 13.10 -7.30 0.84
CA ASP A 205 12.87 -6.82 -0.52
C ASP A 205 11.65 -7.55 -1.08
N ALA A 206 10.48 -6.95 -0.91
CA ALA A 206 9.21 -7.55 -1.29
C ALA A 206 8.70 -7.01 -2.63
N SER A 207 8.18 -7.91 -3.47
CA SER A 207 7.36 -7.56 -4.63
C SER A 207 5.88 -7.68 -4.29
N ILE A 208 5.04 -6.96 -5.02
CA ILE A 208 3.59 -6.96 -4.86
C ILE A 208 2.91 -7.06 -6.22
N ALA A 209 1.91 -7.92 -6.34
CA ALA A 209 0.90 -7.84 -7.37
C ALA A 209 -0.39 -7.30 -6.73
N TRP A 210 -1.05 -6.35 -7.38
CA TRP A 210 -2.26 -5.74 -6.88
C TRP A 210 -3.35 -5.72 -7.96
N VAL A 211 -4.51 -6.22 -7.58
CA VAL A 211 -5.72 -6.15 -8.38
C VAL A 211 -6.80 -5.44 -7.58
N ARG A 212 -7.48 -4.48 -8.21
CA ARG A 212 -8.66 -3.85 -7.64
C ARG A 212 -9.81 -3.92 -8.63
N ILE A 213 -10.97 -4.37 -8.16
CA ILE A 213 -12.23 -4.31 -8.87
C ILE A 213 -13.09 -3.28 -8.14
N SER A 214 -13.51 -2.22 -8.82
CA SER A 214 -14.23 -1.11 -8.18
C SER A 214 -15.32 -0.53 -9.08
N PRO A 215 -16.28 0.24 -8.53
CA PRO A 215 -17.14 1.10 -9.31
C PRO A 215 -16.32 2.11 -10.13
N TRP A 216 -17.01 2.82 -11.03
CA TRP A 216 -16.45 4.00 -11.70
C TRP A 216 -15.95 5.02 -10.66
N LEU A 217 -14.85 5.68 -10.94
CA LEU A 217 -14.36 6.76 -10.10
C LEU A 217 -15.33 7.96 -10.17
N PRO A 218 -15.62 8.64 -9.05
CA PRO A 218 -16.62 9.71 -9.02
C PRO A 218 -16.33 10.83 -10.04
N TRP A 219 -15.06 11.23 -10.18
CA TRP A 219 -14.67 12.27 -11.12
C TRP A 219 -14.92 11.91 -12.60
N MET A 220 -15.05 10.61 -12.93
CA MET A 220 -15.43 10.18 -14.28
C MET A 220 -16.88 10.51 -14.64
N ARG A 221 -17.70 10.88 -13.64
CA ARG A 221 -19.12 11.27 -13.81
C ARG A 221 -19.94 10.25 -14.59
N MET A 222 -19.67 8.97 -14.35
CA MET A 222 -20.40 7.88 -15.00
C MET A 222 -21.79 7.64 -14.40
N GLY A 223 -22.09 8.29 -13.28
CA GLY A 223 -23.39 8.15 -12.59
C GLY A 223 -23.69 6.71 -12.20
N GLY A 224 -24.95 6.31 -12.28
CA GLY A 224 -25.42 4.96 -12.01
C GLY A 224 -25.24 3.96 -13.16
N ARG A 225 -24.38 4.25 -14.17
CA ARG A 225 -24.15 3.35 -15.30
C ARG A 225 -23.54 2.03 -14.83
N PRO A 226 -24.06 0.89 -15.34
CA PRO A 226 -23.49 -0.40 -15.01
C PRO A 226 -22.06 -0.52 -15.49
N GLY A 227 -21.22 -1.22 -14.70
CA GLY A 227 -19.80 -1.41 -14.97
C GLY A 227 -18.91 -0.80 -13.90
N GLY A 228 -17.63 -0.67 -14.20
CA GLY A 228 -16.61 -0.20 -13.27
C GLY A 228 -15.21 -0.33 -13.84
N LEU A 229 -14.24 -0.37 -12.94
CA LEU A 229 -12.84 -0.42 -13.28
C LEU A 229 -12.16 -1.67 -12.70
N VAL A 230 -11.22 -2.20 -13.47
CA VAL A 230 -10.28 -3.23 -13.02
C VAL A 230 -8.88 -2.65 -13.08
N PHE A 231 -8.24 -2.53 -11.93
CA PHE A 231 -6.84 -2.17 -11.80
C PHE A 231 -6.00 -3.44 -11.75
N ASN A 232 -4.89 -3.45 -12.45
CA ASN A 232 -3.91 -4.53 -12.39
C ASN A 232 -2.51 -3.90 -12.40
N ALA A 233 -1.80 -4.02 -11.30
CA ALA A 233 -0.49 -3.44 -11.10
C ALA A 233 0.48 -4.43 -10.45
N ILE A 234 1.75 -4.20 -10.69
CA ILE A 234 2.87 -4.86 -10.01
C ILE A 234 3.75 -3.79 -9.37
N GLY A 235 4.43 -4.14 -8.29
CA GLY A 235 5.28 -3.20 -7.58
C GLY A 235 6.28 -3.89 -6.69
N GLN A 236 7.04 -3.07 -5.97
CA GLN A 236 8.09 -3.55 -5.07
C GLN A 236 8.46 -2.49 -4.04
N THR A 237 9.19 -2.91 -3.01
CA THR A 237 9.90 -2.00 -2.11
C THR A 237 11.01 -1.28 -2.84
N MET A 238 11.21 0.01 -2.52
CA MET A 238 12.26 0.84 -3.11
C MET A 238 13.48 0.90 -2.20
N ALA A 239 14.61 0.36 -2.65
CA ALA A 239 15.85 0.32 -1.88
C ALA A 239 16.32 1.75 -1.48
N ASN A 240 16.15 2.71 -2.39
CA ASN A 240 16.54 4.11 -2.20
C ASN A 240 15.35 4.99 -1.74
N GLY A 241 14.28 4.41 -1.17
CA GLY A 241 13.11 5.17 -0.72
C GLY A 241 12.51 6.03 -1.82
N ILE A 242 12.18 7.28 -1.51
CA ILE A 242 11.57 8.25 -2.44
C ILE A 242 12.48 8.51 -3.66
N ASP A 243 13.79 8.55 -3.48
CA ASP A 243 14.74 8.82 -4.58
C ASP A 243 14.75 7.70 -5.64
N GLY A 244 14.30 6.49 -5.26
CA GLY A 244 14.16 5.36 -6.16
C GLY A 244 12.89 5.38 -7.02
N LEU A 245 11.93 6.27 -6.75
CA LEU A 245 10.68 6.35 -7.50
C LEU A 245 10.92 6.83 -8.95
N PRO A 246 10.03 6.49 -9.91
CA PRO A 246 10.02 7.08 -11.24
C PRO A 246 9.98 8.62 -11.19
N GLN A 247 10.63 9.27 -12.16
CA GLN A 247 10.75 10.72 -12.20
C GLN A 247 9.38 11.40 -12.17
N VAL A 248 8.39 10.87 -12.90
CA VAL A 248 7.02 11.40 -12.96
C VAL A 248 6.36 11.48 -11.57
N LEU A 249 6.57 10.48 -10.71
CA LEU A 249 6.08 10.50 -9.33
C LEU A 249 6.85 11.50 -8.46
N ARG A 250 8.17 11.55 -8.59
CA ARG A 250 9.00 12.49 -7.82
C ARG A 250 8.64 13.93 -8.12
N ASP A 251 8.45 14.27 -9.39
CA ASP A 251 8.09 15.62 -9.82
C ASP A 251 6.68 15.99 -9.32
N GLU A 252 5.73 15.06 -9.41
CA GLU A 252 4.37 15.28 -8.92
C GLU A 252 4.33 15.44 -7.40
N ILE A 253 5.09 14.62 -6.65
CA ILE A 253 5.24 14.75 -5.20
C ILE A 253 5.84 16.11 -4.84
N ALA A 254 6.93 16.49 -5.47
CA ALA A 254 7.62 17.76 -5.17
C ALA A 254 6.73 18.98 -5.44
N THR A 255 5.87 18.92 -6.45
CA THR A 255 5.04 20.04 -6.89
C THR A 255 3.72 20.12 -6.12
N ASN A 256 3.02 18.99 -5.95
CA ASN A 256 1.62 18.98 -5.50
C ASN A 256 1.41 18.27 -4.16
N TYR A 257 2.35 17.40 -3.75
CA TYR A 257 2.19 16.55 -2.55
C TYR A 257 3.47 16.49 -1.68
N PRO A 258 4.07 17.64 -1.29
CA PRO A 258 5.38 17.66 -0.64
C PRO A 258 5.43 16.87 0.68
N ASP A 259 4.31 16.71 1.38
CA ASP A 259 4.23 15.93 2.62
C ASP A 259 4.38 14.42 2.39
N TYR A 260 4.23 13.94 1.14
CA TYR A 260 4.29 12.51 0.80
C TYR A 260 5.73 11.96 0.70
N VAL A 261 6.74 12.79 0.96
CA VAL A 261 8.14 12.32 1.08
C VAL A 261 8.40 11.60 2.41
N THR A 262 7.52 11.77 3.41
CA THR A 262 7.64 11.13 4.73
C THR A 262 6.33 10.46 5.14
N PRO A 263 6.39 9.35 5.92
CA PRO A 263 5.17 8.76 6.48
C PRO A 263 4.56 9.66 7.57
N PRO A 264 3.27 9.47 7.91
CA PRO A 264 2.67 10.10 9.09
C PRO A 264 3.40 9.69 10.38
N PRO A 265 3.32 10.48 11.47
CA PRO A 265 3.92 10.09 12.75
C PRO A 265 3.31 8.80 13.30
N LEU A 266 4.10 8.00 14.04
CA LEU A 266 3.67 6.69 14.57
C LEU A 266 2.39 6.75 15.43
N ASN A 267 2.14 7.88 16.09
CA ASN A 267 0.95 8.12 16.90
C ASN A 267 -0.20 8.78 16.15
N ASP A 268 -0.16 8.83 14.82
CA ASP A 268 -1.24 9.43 14.03
C ASP A 268 -2.58 8.75 14.32
N ALA A 269 -3.51 9.49 14.90
CA ALA A 269 -4.85 9.04 15.27
C ALA A 269 -5.94 9.58 14.33
N ARG A 270 -5.57 10.28 13.25
CA ARG A 270 -6.55 10.75 12.26
C ARG A 270 -7.29 9.56 11.65
N PRO A 271 -8.59 9.73 11.32
CA PRO A 271 -9.32 8.72 10.55
C PRO A 271 -8.64 8.52 9.19
N ASN A 272 -8.65 7.27 8.73
CA ASN A 272 -8.12 6.96 7.41
C ASN A 272 -8.86 7.72 6.32
N GLU A 273 -8.10 8.23 5.38
CA GLU A 273 -8.63 8.72 4.13
C GLU A 273 -8.73 7.58 3.12
N THR A 274 -9.79 7.61 2.34
CA THR A 274 -10.00 6.76 1.18
C THR A 274 -10.08 7.64 -0.06
N SER A 275 -9.91 7.06 -1.25
CA SER A 275 -10.11 7.82 -2.50
C SER A 275 -11.45 8.54 -2.53
N TRP A 276 -12.52 7.94 -1.96
CA TRP A 276 -13.85 8.55 -1.91
C TRP A 276 -13.96 9.71 -0.93
N THR A 277 -13.35 9.63 0.25
CA THR A 277 -13.31 10.76 1.20
C THR A 277 -12.42 11.88 0.68
N TYR A 278 -11.34 11.56 -0.04
CA TYR A 278 -10.50 12.52 -0.72
C TYR A 278 -11.27 13.25 -1.85
N PHE A 279 -11.99 12.51 -2.69
CA PHE A 279 -12.85 13.09 -3.73
C PHE A 279 -13.90 14.04 -3.15
N ARG A 280 -14.48 13.68 -1.98
CA ARG A 280 -15.41 14.58 -1.29
C ARG A 280 -14.75 15.93 -0.96
N LYS A 281 -13.54 15.91 -0.41
CA LYS A 281 -12.81 17.16 -0.12
C LYS A 281 -12.60 18.02 -1.36
N VAL A 282 -12.21 17.40 -2.48
CA VAL A 282 -12.02 18.10 -3.76
C VAL A 282 -13.33 18.74 -4.23
N PHE A 283 -14.42 17.99 -4.28
CA PHE A 283 -15.71 18.49 -4.72
C PHE A 283 -16.32 19.54 -3.78
N ASP A 284 -16.13 19.40 -2.47
CA ASP A 284 -16.56 20.43 -1.50
C ASP A 284 -15.79 21.75 -1.73
N ALA A 285 -14.47 21.67 -2.02
CA ALA A 285 -13.65 22.82 -2.35
C ALA A 285 -14.08 23.48 -3.68
N GLU A 286 -14.36 22.70 -4.73
CA GLU A 286 -14.86 23.20 -6.01
C GLU A 286 -16.20 23.93 -5.84
N ARG A 287 -17.15 23.36 -5.07
CA ARG A 287 -18.44 24.02 -4.77
C ARG A 287 -18.28 25.33 -4.02
N ALA A 288 -17.37 25.38 -3.06
CA ALA A 288 -17.09 26.61 -2.32
C ALA A 288 -16.47 27.70 -3.18
N ALA A 289 -15.64 27.33 -4.14
CA ALA A 289 -15.03 28.27 -5.08
C ALA A 289 -16.01 28.82 -6.15
N ALA A 290 -17.09 28.10 -6.40
CA ALA A 290 -18.14 28.49 -7.37
C ALA A 290 -19.24 29.41 -6.77
N GLN A 291 -19.26 29.67 -5.46
CA GLN A 291 -20.16 30.56 -4.73
C GLN A 291 -19.56 31.95 -4.53
#